data_3151dc1ee06e6c445973eecb7bcc814f
#
_entry.id   3151dc1ee06e6c445973eecb7bcc814f
#
_cell.length_a   1.000
_cell.length_b   1.000
_cell.length_c   1.000
_cell.angle_alpha   90.00
_cell.angle_beta   90.00
_cell.angle_gamma   90.00
#
_symmetry.space_group_name_H-M   'P 1'
#
loop_
_entity.id
_entity.type
_entity.pdbx_description
1 polymer ?
#
loop_
_entity_poly.entity_id
_entity_poly.type
_entity_poly.pdbx_seq_one_letter_code
_entity_poly.pdbx_strand_id
1 'polypeptide(L)'
;MKIALFQTKLAWENPEINRTFIEEYFLNEDESFDLFVLPEMFTSGFTMNPSAVAETMEGETMAWLKELAKKKTCAITGSLVIKENGNFYNRMVFVFPSGEVQFYNKRHLFTLAGEEKVYKKGIEKVIVNYNNWNICLQICYDLRFPVFARNVENYDLLLYVANWPKPRINAWDALLKARAIEN
;
A
#
# COMPACT_ATOMS: atom_id res chain seq x y z
N MET A 1 4.73 -12.09 -14.33
CA MET A 1 3.70 -11.21 -13.71
C MET A 1 3.84 -9.81 -14.28
N LYS A 2 2.76 -9.22 -14.81
CA LYS A 2 2.70 -7.85 -15.33
C LYS A 2 2.14 -6.94 -14.23
N ILE A 3 2.89 -5.89 -13.84
CA ILE A 3 2.54 -4.99 -12.73
C ILE A 3 2.31 -3.59 -13.28
N ALA A 4 1.19 -2.97 -12.93
CA ALA A 4 0.92 -1.56 -13.17
C ALA A 4 1.12 -0.76 -11.88
N LEU A 5 1.92 0.30 -11.95
CA LEU A 5 2.14 1.23 -10.85
C LEU A 5 1.33 2.51 -11.09
N PHE A 6 0.35 2.76 -10.23
CA PHE A 6 -0.49 3.95 -10.33
C PHE A 6 0.08 5.09 -9.47
N GLN A 7 0.71 6.05 -10.14
CA GLN A 7 1.27 7.24 -9.51
C GLN A 7 0.40 8.46 -9.83
N THR A 8 -0.21 9.04 -8.80
CA THR A 8 -1.12 10.17 -8.98
C THR A 8 -1.04 11.16 -7.82
N LYS A 9 -1.61 12.36 -8.03
CA LYS A 9 -1.88 13.33 -6.98
C LYS A 9 -3.22 12.97 -6.34
N LEU A 10 -3.21 12.67 -5.05
CA LEU A 10 -4.41 12.35 -4.29
C LEU A 10 -5.12 13.63 -3.82
N ALA A 11 -6.46 13.60 -3.84
CA ALA A 11 -7.29 14.58 -3.15
C ALA A 11 -7.14 14.40 -1.64
N TRP A 12 -6.75 15.47 -0.95
CA TRP A 12 -6.47 15.43 0.48
C TRP A 12 -7.72 15.12 1.31
N GLU A 13 -7.61 14.07 2.15
CA GLU A 13 -8.67 13.60 3.06
C GLU A 13 -10.05 13.43 2.38
N ASN A 14 -10.05 13.02 1.11
CA ASN A 14 -11.29 12.81 0.36
C ASN A 14 -11.34 11.42 -0.29
N PRO A 15 -11.78 10.39 0.46
CA PRO A 15 -11.81 9.02 -0.04
C PRO A 15 -12.69 8.82 -1.29
N GLU A 16 -13.84 9.50 -1.36
CA GLU A 16 -14.76 9.36 -2.48
C GLU A 16 -14.16 9.85 -3.80
N ILE A 17 -13.58 11.05 -3.82
CA ILE A 17 -12.93 11.60 -5.02
C ILE A 17 -11.77 10.70 -5.45
N ASN A 18 -10.96 10.23 -4.50
CA ASN A 18 -9.83 9.36 -4.82
C ASN A 18 -10.29 8.02 -5.40
N ARG A 19 -11.30 7.38 -4.82
CA ARG A 19 -11.86 6.12 -5.34
C ARG A 19 -12.42 6.29 -6.75
N THR A 20 -13.25 7.31 -6.96
CA THR A 20 -13.85 7.61 -8.27
C THR A 20 -12.78 7.79 -9.35
N PHE A 21 -11.76 8.61 -9.06
CA PHE A 21 -10.67 8.85 -10.00
C PHE A 21 -9.85 7.60 -10.32
N ILE A 22 -9.54 6.78 -9.30
CA ILE A 22 -8.83 5.51 -9.48
C ILE A 22 -9.67 4.53 -10.29
N GLU A 23 -10.96 4.43 -10.00
CA GLU A 23 -11.87 3.54 -10.70
C GLU A 23 -11.99 3.91 -12.19
N GLU A 24 -12.21 5.17 -12.49
CA GLU A 24 -12.29 5.66 -13.87
C GLU A 24 -11.03 5.33 -14.65
N TYR A 25 -9.85 5.58 -14.08
CA TYR A 25 -8.58 5.23 -14.71
C TYR A 25 -8.46 3.73 -14.93
N PHE A 26 -8.67 2.94 -13.88
CA PHE A 26 -8.46 1.50 -13.90
C PHE A 26 -9.44 0.76 -14.84
N LEU A 27 -10.69 1.23 -14.93
CA LEU A 27 -11.69 0.64 -15.80
C LEU A 27 -11.49 0.99 -17.28
N ASN A 28 -10.97 2.19 -17.57
CA ASN A 28 -10.71 2.67 -18.92
C ASN A 28 -9.37 2.20 -19.51
N GLU A 29 -8.52 1.57 -18.68
CA GLU A 29 -7.26 1.01 -19.16
C GLU A 29 -7.51 -0.28 -19.94
N ASP A 30 -7.08 -0.30 -21.20
CA ASP A 30 -7.28 -1.44 -22.12
C ASP A 30 -6.27 -2.58 -21.85
N GLU A 31 -5.13 -2.27 -21.25
CA GLU A 31 -4.12 -3.25 -20.91
C GLU A 31 -4.54 -4.12 -19.72
N SER A 32 -4.28 -5.42 -19.83
CA SER A 32 -4.43 -6.34 -18.70
C SER A 32 -3.16 -6.40 -17.86
N PHE A 33 -3.30 -6.39 -16.54
CA PHE A 33 -2.20 -6.62 -15.59
C PHE A 33 -2.58 -7.71 -14.60
N ASP A 34 -1.55 -8.34 -14.03
CA ASP A 34 -1.75 -9.28 -12.92
C ASP A 34 -1.93 -8.54 -11.59
N LEU A 35 -1.19 -7.44 -11.39
CA LEU A 35 -1.19 -6.67 -10.15
C LEU A 35 -1.27 -5.16 -10.44
N PHE A 36 -2.23 -4.48 -9.82
CA PHE A 36 -2.37 -3.02 -9.83
C PHE A 36 -1.96 -2.44 -8.47
N VAL A 37 -0.98 -1.55 -8.47
CA VAL A 37 -0.37 -0.99 -7.25
C VAL A 37 -0.78 0.46 -7.06
N LEU A 38 -1.52 0.72 -6.00
CA LEU A 38 -1.93 2.04 -5.54
C LEU A 38 -0.92 2.62 -4.55
N PRO A 39 -0.85 3.96 -4.38
CA PRO A 39 0.09 4.58 -3.45
C PRO A 39 -0.23 4.32 -1.98
N GLU A 40 0.65 4.78 -1.08
CA GLU A 40 0.41 4.86 0.36
C GLU A 40 -0.78 5.77 0.65
N MET A 41 -1.69 5.33 1.55
CA MET A 41 -2.90 6.06 1.95
C MET A 41 -3.68 6.61 0.74
N PHE A 42 -3.90 5.75 -0.25
CA PHE A 42 -4.44 6.14 -1.57
C PHE A 42 -5.83 6.78 -1.49
N THR A 43 -6.57 6.57 -0.41
CA THR A 43 -7.90 7.19 -0.20
C THR A 43 -7.84 8.59 0.38
N SER A 44 -6.74 8.96 1.06
CA SER A 44 -6.71 10.19 1.86
C SER A 44 -5.47 11.07 1.66
N GLY A 45 -4.40 10.53 1.07
CA GLY A 45 -3.08 11.11 1.23
C GLY A 45 -2.51 10.84 2.63
N PHE A 46 -1.22 11.15 2.84
CA PHE A 46 -0.50 10.87 4.09
C PHE A 46 -0.93 11.83 5.21
N THR A 47 -2.09 11.56 5.81
CA THR A 47 -2.69 12.38 6.87
C THR A 47 -2.32 11.95 8.28
N MET A 48 -2.24 12.90 9.21
CA MET A 48 -2.14 12.68 10.66
C MET A 48 -3.50 12.89 11.37
N ASN A 49 -4.60 12.88 10.62
CA ASN A 49 -5.97 12.96 11.11
C ASN A 49 -6.75 11.66 10.80
N PRO A 50 -6.32 10.51 11.35
CA PRO A 50 -6.91 9.22 10.99
C PRO A 50 -8.41 9.13 11.30
N SER A 51 -8.89 9.85 12.33
CA SER A 51 -10.31 9.82 12.73
C SER A 51 -11.26 10.34 11.66
N ALA A 52 -10.79 11.19 10.76
CA ALA A 52 -11.62 11.76 9.69
C ALA A 52 -11.79 10.83 8.49
N VAL A 53 -10.85 9.88 8.29
CA VAL A 53 -10.76 9.11 7.04
C VAL A 53 -10.66 7.59 7.23
N ALA A 54 -10.57 7.13 8.48
CA ALA A 54 -10.40 5.71 8.76
C ALA A 54 -11.67 4.92 8.46
N GLU A 55 -11.47 3.79 7.82
CA GLU A 55 -12.49 2.76 7.62
C GLU A 55 -12.13 1.49 8.41
N THR A 56 -13.04 0.51 8.45
CA THR A 56 -12.76 -0.84 8.92
C THR A 56 -12.39 -1.75 7.74
N MET A 57 -11.98 -2.99 8.01
CA MET A 57 -11.75 -3.98 6.94
C MET A 57 -13.05 -4.42 6.24
N GLU A 58 -14.20 -4.07 6.78
CA GLU A 58 -15.54 -4.25 6.19
C GLU A 58 -16.09 -2.95 5.60
N GLY A 59 -15.27 -1.91 5.51
CA GLY A 59 -15.65 -0.58 5.03
C GLY A 59 -15.88 -0.53 3.51
N GLU A 60 -16.35 0.64 3.07
CA GLU A 60 -16.73 0.89 1.68
C GLU A 60 -15.54 0.71 0.72
N THR A 61 -14.35 1.20 1.09
CA THR A 61 -13.16 1.04 0.25
C THR A 61 -12.76 -0.42 0.07
N MET A 62 -12.89 -1.25 1.11
CA MET A 62 -12.59 -2.68 1.00
C MET A 62 -13.58 -3.41 0.10
N ALA A 63 -14.88 -3.08 0.20
CA ALA A 63 -15.91 -3.62 -0.69
C ALA A 63 -15.62 -3.24 -2.15
N TRP A 64 -15.34 -1.97 -2.39
CA TRP A 64 -14.99 -1.43 -3.70
C TRP A 64 -13.73 -2.10 -4.30
N LEU A 65 -12.64 -2.27 -3.53
CA LEU A 65 -11.43 -2.97 -4.00
C LEU A 65 -11.73 -4.41 -4.43
N LYS A 66 -12.53 -5.16 -3.66
CA LYS A 66 -12.92 -6.53 -3.98
C LYS A 66 -13.69 -6.61 -5.30
N GLU A 67 -14.64 -5.70 -5.52
CA GLU A 67 -15.41 -5.64 -6.76
C GLU A 67 -14.51 -5.30 -7.97
N LEU A 68 -13.61 -4.33 -7.83
CA LEU A 68 -12.67 -3.97 -8.89
C LEU A 68 -11.71 -5.12 -9.22
N ALA A 69 -11.12 -5.75 -8.21
CA ALA A 69 -10.20 -6.88 -8.38
C ALA A 69 -10.87 -8.04 -9.13
N LYS A 70 -12.12 -8.36 -8.76
CA LYS A 70 -12.93 -9.37 -9.43
C LYS A 70 -13.26 -8.98 -10.87
N LYS A 71 -13.72 -7.74 -11.10
CA LYS A 71 -14.16 -7.24 -12.42
C LYS A 71 -13.03 -7.27 -13.46
N LYS A 72 -11.81 -6.92 -13.06
CA LYS A 72 -10.63 -6.91 -13.94
C LYS A 72 -9.80 -8.21 -13.88
N THR A 73 -10.16 -9.15 -13.01
CA THR A 73 -9.38 -10.38 -12.76
C THR A 73 -7.91 -10.06 -12.46
N CYS A 74 -7.69 -9.01 -11.67
CA CYS A 74 -6.39 -8.42 -11.33
C CYS A 74 -6.28 -8.24 -9.83
N ALA A 75 -5.16 -8.62 -9.21
CA ALA A 75 -4.94 -8.28 -7.81
C ALA A 75 -4.71 -6.76 -7.65
N ILE A 76 -5.17 -6.20 -6.55
CA ILE A 76 -4.99 -4.78 -6.24
C ILE A 76 -4.32 -4.64 -4.87
N THR A 77 -3.30 -3.79 -4.78
CA THR A 77 -2.60 -3.51 -3.52
C THR A 77 -2.36 -2.01 -3.35
N GLY A 78 -2.34 -1.56 -2.12
CA GLY A 78 -2.08 -0.17 -1.72
C GLY A 78 -2.35 -0.02 -0.24
N SER A 79 -1.95 1.10 0.39
CA SER A 79 -2.28 1.28 1.80
C SER A 79 -3.40 2.30 2.01
N LEU A 80 -4.14 2.12 3.09
CA LEU A 80 -5.19 3.01 3.54
C LEU A 80 -5.22 3.10 5.06
N VAL A 81 -6.01 4.02 5.60
CA VAL A 81 -6.16 4.19 7.05
C VAL A 81 -7.24 3.24 7.56
N ILE A 82 -6.85 2.27 8.37
CA ILE A 82 -7.78 1.29 8.97
C ILE A 82 -7.90 1.51 10.47
N LYS A 83 -9.15 1.52 10.96
CA LYS A 83 -9.49 1.49 12.39
C LYS A 83 -9.82 0.06 12.80
N GLU A 84 -9.10 -0.44 13.79
CA GLU A 84 -9.31 -1.78 14.35
C GLU A 84 -9.00 -1.79 15.84
N ASN A 85 -9.89 -2.36 16.65
CA ASN A 85 -9.75 -2.47 18.11
C ASN A 85 -9.38 -1.14 18.80
N GLY A 86 -10.00 -0.04 18.36
CA GLY A 86 -9.75 1.30 18.91
C GLY A 86 -8.45 1.98 18.47
N ASN A 87 -7.65 1.34 17.62
CA ASN A 87 -6.40 1.88 17.09
C ASN A 87 -6.52 2.19 15.59
N PHE A 88 -5.66 3.08 15.09
CA PHE A 88 -5.52 3.37 13.67
C PHE A 88 -4.22 2.77 13.13
N TYR A 89 -4.27 2.28 11.90
CA TYR A 89 -3.13 1.67 11.20
C TYR A 89 -3.01 2.26 9.80
N ASN A 90 -1.76 2.51 9.37
CA ASN A 90 -1.42 2.62 7.96
C ASN A 90 -1.26 1.18 7.46
N ARG A 91 -2.32 0.65 6.83
CA ARG A 91 -2.44 -0.77 6.44
C ARG A 91 -2.37 -0.93 4.93
N MET A 92 -1.38 -1.65 4.45
CA MET A 92 -1.33 -2.11 3.07
C MET A 92 -2.17 -3.38 2.94
N VAL A 93 -3.12 -3.35 2.02
CA VAL A 93 -3.95 -4.51 1.71
C VAL A 93 -3.52 -5.10 0.37
N PHE A 94 -3.60 -6.41 0.24
CA PHE A 94 -3.47 -7.14 -1.01
C PHE A 94 -4.77 -7.88 -1.25
N VAL A 95 -5.54 -7.39 -2.22
CA VAL A 95 -6.87 -7.91 -2.57
C VAL A 95 -6.74 -8.79 -3.79
N PHE A 96 -7.01 -10.08 -3.65
CA PHE A 96 -6.98 -11.04 -4.74
C PHE A 96 -8.21 -10.93 -5.63
N PRO A 97 -8.16 -11.37 -6.90
CA PRO A 97 -9.35 -11.47 -7.77
C PRO A 97 -10.47 -12.33 -7.20
N SER A 98 -10.14 -13.27 -6.30
CA SER A 98 -11.11 -14.08 -5.56
C SER A 98 -11.92 -13.31 -4.50
N GLY A 99 -11.46 -12.11 -4.13
CA GLY A 99 -11.96 -11.34 -2.99
C GLY A 99 -11.29 -11.65 -1.66
N GLU A 100 -10.37 -12.63 -1.61
CA GLU A 100 -9.50 -12.84 -0.46
C GLU A 100 -8.63 -11.61 -0.21
N VAL A 101 -8.28 -11.37 1.05
CA VAL A 101 -7.46 -10.21 1.45
C VAL A 101 -6.36 -10.65 2.39
N GLN A 102 -5.13 -10.28 2.08
CA GLN A 102 -4.02 -10.29 3.02
C GLN A 102 -3.60 -8.85 3.29
N PHE A 103 -2.98 -8.59 4.44
CA PHE A 103 -2.61 -7.22 4.79
C PHE A 103 -1.33 -7.13 5.61
N TYR A 104 -0.67 -5.99 5.50
CA TYR A 104 0.51 -5.60 6.26
C TYR A 104 0.26 -4.27 6.97
N ASN A 105 0.50 -4.20 8.28
CA ASN A 105 0.51 -2.96 9.03
C ASN A 105 1.92 -2.36 9.02
N LYS A 106 2.06 -1.11 8.64
CA LYS A 106 3.34 -0.39 8.59
C LYS A 106 4.14 -0.59 9.89
N ARG A 107 5.35 -1.10 9.74
CA ARG A 107 6.25 -1.39 10.88
C ARG A 107 6.94 -0.16 11.40
N HIS A 108 7.46 0.69 10.51
CA HIS A 108 8.25 1.85 10.87
C HIS A 108 7.47 3.12 10.56
N LEU A 109 6.93 3.71 11.61
CA LEU A 109 6.16 4.94 11.51
C LEU A 109 7.09 6.14 11.36
N PHE A 110 6.67 7.12 10.55
CA PHE A 110 7.47 8.30 10.24
C PHE A 110 7.40 9.34 11.36
N THR A 111 8.32 9.24 12.31
CA THR A 111 8.35 10.06 13.54
C THR A 111 8.53 11.56 13.28
N LEU A 112 9.20 11.94 12.17
CA LEU A 112 9.33 13.36 11.80
C LEU A 112 7.99 14.03 11.47
N ALA A 113 6.97 13.25 11.10
CA ALA A 113 5.61 13.73 10.89
C ALA A 113 4.70 13.48 12.10
N GLY A 114 5.19 12.81 13.14
CA GLY A 114 4.39 12.42 14.30
C GLY A 114 3.44 11.26 14.05
N GLU A 115 3.72 10.42 13.03
CA GLU A 115 2.86 9.28 12.68
C GLU A 115 2.66 8.33 13.86
N GLU A 116 3.70 8.14 14.69
CA GLU A 116 3.67 7.30 15.90
C GLU A 116 2.74 7.80 17.02
N LYS A 117 2.31 9.06 16.94
CA LYS A 117 1.38 9.65 17.93
C LYS A 117 -0.07 9.31 17.64
N VAL A 118 -0.39 8.97 16.39
CA VAL A 118 -1.76 8.76 15.93
C VAL A 118 -2.00 7.38 15.31
N TYR A 119 -0.94 6.71 14.83
CA TYR A 119 -1.03 5.36 14.29
C TYR A 119 -0.30 4.34 15.15
N LYS A 120 -0.79 3.11 15.16
CA LYS A 120 -0.14 1.97 15.79
C LYS A 120 0.71 1.21 14.77
N LYS A 121 1.95 0.90 15.14
CA LYS A 121 2.85 0.10 14.28
C LYS A 121 2.45 -1.36 14.22
N GLY A 122 2.71 -1.99 13.07
CA GLY A 122 2.72 -3.44 12.94
C GLY A 122 3.98 -4.06 13.54
N ILE A 123 3.99 -5.38 13.62
CA ILE A 123 5.12 -6.17 14.16
C ILE A 123 5.63 -7.22 13.17
N GLU A 124 4.80 -7.65 12.25
CA GLU A 124 5.08 -8.78 11.36
C GLU A 124 5.52 -8.34 9.98
N LYS A 125 6.42 -9.09 9.37
CA LYS A 125 6.70 -9.04 7.94
C LYS A 125 5.65 -9.91 7.23
N VAL A 126 5.11 -9.42 6.13
CA VAL A 126 4.09 -10.13 5.36
C VAL A 126 4.58 -10.39 3.95
N ILE A 127 4.51 -11.65 3.56
CA ILE A 127 4.84 -12.13 2.22
C ILE A 127 3.59 -12.78 1.63
N VAL A 128 3.11 -12.22 0.52
CA VAL A 128 1.95 -12.71 -0.21
C VAL A 128 2.41 -13.58 -1.37
N ASN A 129 1.88 -14.79 -1.50
CA ASN A 129 2.09 -15.59 -2.71
C ASN A 129 0.98 -15.31 -3.73
N TYR A 130 1.38 -14.83 -4.91
CA TYR A 130 0.46 -14.55 -6.01
C TYR A 130 1.13 -14.86 -7.36
N ASN A 131 0.45 -15.65 -8.21
CA ASN A 131 0.97 -16.08 -9.52
C ASN A 131 2.40 -16.67 -9.45
N ASN A 132 2.68 -17.49 -8.43
CA ASN A 132 3.98 -18.09 -8.12
C ASN A 132 5.09 -17.07 -7.78
N TRP A 133 4.74 -15.85 -7.38
CA TRP A 133 5.65 -14.85 -6.85
C TRP A 133 5.41 -14.64 -5.35
N ASN A 134 6.47 -14.66 -4.57
CA ASN A 134 6.46 -14.28 -3.16
C ASN A 134 6.72 -12.78 -3.06
N ILE A 135 5.72 -12.00 -2.69
CA ILE A 135 5.74 -10.53 -2.68
C ILE A 135 5.82 -10.04 -1.24
N CYS A 136 6.94 -9.42 -0.87
CA CYS A 136 7.11 -8.80 0.44
C CYS A 136 6.53 -7.39 0.44
N LEU A 137 5.53 -7.13 1.31
CA LEU A 137 4.82 -5.86 1.40
C LEU A 137 5.50 -4.91 2.37
N GLN A 138 5.77 -3.68 1.93
CA GLN A 138 6.39 -2.62 2.73
C GLN A 138 5.74 -1.26 2.44
N ILE A 139 5.79 -0.33 3.41
CA ILE A 139 5.20 1.00 3.28
C ILE A 139 6.25 2.08 3.53
N CYS A 140 6.55 2.87 2.52
CA CYS A 140 7.21 4.17 2.57
C CYS A 140 8.47 4.22 3.49
N TYR A 141 8.32 4.64 4.73
CA TYR A 141 9.43 4.81 5.68
C TYR A 141 10.12 3.49 6.05
N ASP A 142 9.47 2.33 5.86
CA ASP A 142 10.10 1.01 5.99
C ASP A 142 11.35 0.88 5.11
N LEU A 143 11.41 1.61 3.99
CA LEU A 143 12.55 1.64 3.08
C LEU A 143 13.88 2.01 3.78
N ARG A 144 13.82 2.77 4.88
CA ARG A 144 15.01 3.17 5.65
C ARG A 144 15.54 2.10 6.60
N PHE A 145 14.88 0.94 6.69
CA PHE A 145 15.20 -0.12 7.65
C PHE A 145 15.61 -1.42 6.96
N PRO A 146 16.87 -1.55 6.50
CA PRO A 146 17.34 -2.69 5.71
C PRO A 146 17.21 -4.02 6.43
N VAL A 147 17.41 -4.05 7.75
CA VAL A 147 17.33 -5.28 8.54
C VAL A 147 15.93 -5.91 8.45
N PHE A 148 14.88 -5.07 8.47
CA PHE A 148 13.51 -5.57 8.35
C PHE A 148 13.17 -6.04 6.93
N ALA A 149 13.74 -5.39 5.90
CA ALA A 149 13.54 -5.75 4.51
C ALA A 149 14.41 -6.96 4.06
N ARG A 150 15.40 -7.39 4.88
CA ARG A 150 16.33 -8.47 4.50
C ARG A 150 15.60 -9.71 4.02
N ASN A 151 16.01 -10.23 2.84
CA ASN A 151 15.41 -11.41 2.23
C ASN A 151 15.94 -12.70 2.86
N VAL A 152 15.35 -13.07 3.99
CA VAL A 152 15.61 -14.36 4.67
C VAL A 152 14.47 -15.36 4.45
N GLU A 153 13.35 -14.91 3.91
CA GLU A 153 12.15 -15.70 3.61
C GLU A 153 12.03 -16.07 2.13
N ASN A 154 13.03 -15.77 1.30
CA ASN A 154 13.08 -16.05 -0.14
C ASN A 154 11.89 -15.44 -0.91
N TYR A 155 11.60 -14.15 -0.69
CA TYR A 155 10.67 -13.43 -1.54
C TYR A 155 11.30 -13.08 -2.91
N ASP A 156 10.48 -13.00 -3.94
CA ASP A 156 10.89 -12.71 -5.32
C ASP A 156 10.76 -11.21 -5.65
N LEU A 157 9.83 -10.52 -4.97
CA LEU A 157 9.54 -9.10 -5.16
C LEU A 157 9.43 -8.38 -3.82
N LEU A 158 10.19 -7.30 -3.68
CA LEU A 158 10.06 -6.35 -2.56
C LEU A 158 9.29 -5.12 -3.03
N LEU A 159 8.05 -4.96 -2.54
CA LEU A 159 7.13 -3.93 -2.98
C LEU A 159 6.97 -2.83 -1.92
N TYR A 160 7.26 -1.58 -2.31
CA TYR A 160 7.04 -0.40 -1.50
C TYR A 160 5.95 0.50 -2.09
N VAL A 161 4.91 0.81 -1.32
CA VAL A 161 3.98 1.89 -1.63
C VAL A 161 4.34 3.12 -0.80
N ALA A 162 4.20 4.32 -1.38
CA ALA A 162 4.64 5.54 -0.71
C ALA A 162 3.86 6.80 -1.11
N ASN A 163 3.83 7.76 -0.17
CA ASN A 163 3.65 9.18 -0.39
C ASN A 163 4.96 9.90 -0.01
N TRP A 164 5.96 9.79 -0.88
CA TRP A 164 7.31 10.29 -0.60
C TRP A 164 7.48 11.73 -1.09
N PRO A 165 7.90 12.67 -0.22
CA PRO A 165 7.98 14.07 -0.60
C PRO A 165 9.12 14.34 -1.59
N LYS A 166 8.83 15.11 -2.65
CA LYS A 166 9.77 15.47 -3.72
C LYS A 166 11.14 15.99 -3.22
N PRO A 167 11.25 16.82 -2.17
CA PRO A 167 12.56 17.26 -1.66
C PRO A 167 13.48 16.15 -1.16
N ARG A 168 12.94 14.95 -0.93
CA ARG A 168 13.68 13.78 -0.46
C ARG A 168 13.77 12.65 -1.49
N ILE A 169 13.46 12.93 -2.76
CA ILE A 169 13.42 11.91 -3.82
C ILE A 169 14.78 11.21 -4.02
N ASN A 170 15.89 11.93 -3.90
CA ASN A 170 17.23 11.35 -4.02
C ASN A 170 17.47 10.22 -3.00
N ALA A 171 16.92 10.37 -1.78
CA ALA A 171 17.01 9.32 -0.77
C ALA A 171 16.14 8.10 -1.13
N TRP A 172 14.96 8.33 -1.71
CA TRP A 172 14.08 7.28 -2.23
C TRP A 172 14.78 6.45 -3.29
N ASP A 173 15.31 7.11 -4.32
CA ASP A 173 15.98 6.46 -5.46
C ASP A 173 17.22 5.67 -5.03
N ALA A 174 18.06 6.26 -4.16
CA ALA A 174 19.25 5.59 -3.65
C ALA A 174 18.93 4.37 -2.81
N LEU A 175 17.91 4.48 -1.93
CA LEU A 175 17.55 3.39 -1.03
C LEU A 175 16.83 2.25 -1.76
N LEU A 176 15.99 2.51 -2.76
CA LEU A 176 15.39 1.46 -3.59
C LEU A 176 16.46 0.63 -4.30
N LYS A 177 17.47 1.30 -4.89
CA LYS A 177 18.62 0.61 -5.51
C LYS A 177 19.38 -0.22 -4.48
N ALA A 178 19.64 0.35 -3.30
CA ALA A 178 20.32 -0.38 -2.22
C ALA A 178 19.56 -1.65 -1.82
N ARG A 179 18.24 -1.56 -1.65
CA ARG A 179 17.40 -2.73 -1.30
C ARG A 179 17.45 -3.80 -2.39
N ALA A 180 17.45 -3.42 -3.66
CA ALA A 180 17.55 -4.38 -4.77
C ALA A 180 18.94 -5.04 -4.84
N ILE A 181 20.00 -4.35 -4.41
CA ILE A 181 21.38 -4.89 -4.39
C ILE A 181 21.59 -5.84 -3.20
N GLU A 182 20.98 -5.53 -2.06
CA GLU A 182 21.17 -6.26 -0.79
C GLU A 182 20.39 -7.58 -0.72
N ASN A 183 19.33 -7.72 -1.53
CA ASN A 183 18.35 -8.80 -1.46
C ASN A 183 18.25 -9.57 -2.77
#